data_149eefe1f72f2683f46d6a0b2c9bb788
#
_entry.id   149eefe1f72f2683f46d6a0b2c9bb788
#
_cell.length_a   1.000
_cell.length_b   1.000
_cell.length_c   1.000
_cell.angle_alpha   90.00
_cell.angle_beta   90.00
_cell.angle_gamma   90.00
#
_symmetry.space_group_name_H-M   'P 1'
#
loop_
_entity.id
_entity.type
_entity.pdbx_description
1 polymer ?
#
loop_
_entity_poly.entity_id
_entity_poly.type
_entity_poly.pdbx_seq_one_letter_code
_entity_poly.pdbx_strand_id
1 'polypeptide(L)'
;MSHFLTEIRTTPVGVFLALLLSSPLVAQGQTPIKAEEARMQIIREVPISTEVTGKLQTVNPGKEGLYVKQGDLMIEVADDLIRKEVAEAQMKADSVVEIEFAVVALDKAEVDLKQRVEANLKYQSFSENEIRQTQLEVQKSKASLAKAREDKEILSLTLETKTAQLAQYQVFAPFDGLVTKIHRWPGQSVRPGDPVITITDMSLLRAVLKVDYERREEVFVGDSVEIRIDTAGKSIRPEATDPEPDRRTSAEKDRNVDDVFRVRNVDDPIQRGGPFAPEPVFLAPAVEQDGVFIGTIELIRPLVDQKSKMLYLNVDVNVPNRQDKYGRWLLLQGLPVEATIKPEKRAE
;
A
#
# COMPACT_ATOMS: atom_id res chain seq x y z
N MET A 1 93.98 -1.36 -48.46
CA MET A 1 95.25 -0.94 -47.74
C MET A 1 94.91 -0.76 -46.29
N SER A 2 95.51 -1.64 -45.52
CA SER A 2 96.00 -1.57 -44.15
C SER A 2 95.00 -1.19 -43.05
N HIS A 3 94.58 -2.18 -42.32
CA HIS A 3 95.17 -2.57 -41.01
C HIS A 3 95.01 -1.54 -39.88
N PHE A 4 94.32 -1.82 -38.81
CA PHE A 4 94.90 -2.16 -37.52
C PHE A 4 93.79 -2.73 -36.56
N LEU A 5 94.05 -3.92 -36.11
CA LEU A 5 93.49 -4.58 -34.91
C LEU A 5 93.93 -3.82 -33.68
N THR A 6 93.18 -3.71 -32.62
CA THR A 6 93.64 -3.91 -31.26
C THR A 6 92.48 -3.99 -30.24
N GLU A 7 92.43 -5.09 -29.61
CA GLU A 7 92.21 -5.45 -28.19
C GLU A 7 90.93 -5.12 -27.45
N ILE A 8 90.36 -6.20 -27.12
CA ILE A 8 89.32 -6.43 -26.12
C ILE A 8 89.91 -6.27 -24.70
N ARG A 9 89.34 -5.35 -23.91
CA ARG A 9 89.53 -5.37 -22.43
C ARG A 9 88.17 -5.57 -21.80
N THR A 10 88.02 -6.73 -21.24
CA THR A 10 86.92 -7.14 -20.38
C THR A 10 87.00 -6.44 -19.03
N THR A 11 85.92 -5.72 -18.66
CA THR A 11 85.69 -5.29 -17.28
C THR A 11 84.36 -5.93 -16.76
N PRO A 12 84.26 -6.43 -15.51
CA PRO A 12 83.17 -7.16 -15.02
C PRO A 12 81.97 -6.26 -14.75
N VAL A 13 80.82 -6.68 -15.30
CA VAL A 13 79.52 -6.06 -15.09
C VAL A 13 79.12 -6.26 -13.64
N GLY A 14 79.08 -5.17 -12.87
CA GLY A 14 78.47 -5.15 -11.55
C GLY A 14 77.00 -5.28 -11.70
N VAL A 15 76.43 -6.38 -11.21
CA VAL A 15 74.97 -6.61 -11.09
C VAL A 15 74.45 -5.67 -10.01
N PHE A 16 73.92 -4.50 -10.41
CA PHE A 16 73.06 -3.71 -9.54
C PHE A 16 71.65 -4.43 -9.43
N LEU A 17 71.52 -5.17 -8.35
CA LEU A 17 70.26 -5.71 -7.90
C LEU A 17 69.38 -4.53 -7.40
N ALA A 18 68.57 -3.98 -8.29
CA ALA A 18 67.54 -3.01 -7.89
C ALA A 18 66.46 -3.74 -7.10
N LEU A 19 66.53 -3.67 -5.79
CA LEU A 19 65.48 -4.06 -4.86
C LEU A 19 64.29 -3.10 -5.06
N LEU A 20 63.35 -3.48 -5.94
CA LEU A 20 62.03 -2.86 -5.97
C LEU A 20 61.33 -3.16 -4.64
N LEU A 21 61.41 -2.22 -3.73
CA LEU A 21 60.52 -2.14 -2.57
C LEU A 21 59.11 -1.94 -3.10
N SER A 22 58.43 -3.06 -3.39
CA SER A 22 56.99 -3.09 -3.53
C SER A 22 56.38 -2.83 -2.16
N SER A 23 56.21 -1.55 -1.82
CA SER A 23 55.39 -1.19 -0.68
C SER A 23 53.98 -1.77 -0.93
N PRO A 24 53.46 -2.59 -0.03
CA PRO A 24 52.04 -2.97 -0.15
C PRO A 24 51.27 -1.66 -0.01
N LEU A 25 50.54 -1.31 -1.07
CA LEU A 25 49.53 -0.27 -1.03
C LEU A 25 48.49 -0.76 -0.03
N VAL A 26 48.66 -0.41 1.24
CA VAL A 26 47.65 -0.64 2.26
C VAL A 26 46.46 0.16 1.82
N ALA A 27 45.48 -0.52 1.23
CA ALA A 27 44.20 0.04 0.97
C ALA A 27 43.65 0.51 2.34
N GLN A 28 43.71 1.80 2.62
CA GLN A 28 43.06 2.41 3.77
C GLN A 28 41.55 2.18 3.58
N GLY A 29 41.06 1.06 4.09
CA GLY A 29 39.64 0.83 4.22
C GLY A 29 39.14 1.89 5.18
N GLN A 30 38.19 2.70 4.71
CA GLN A 30 37.49 3.66 5.58
C GLN A 30 36.95 2.88 6.77
N THR A 31 37.20 3.39 7.99
CA THR A 31 36.72 2.74 9.20
C THR A 31 35.19 2.74 9.21
N PRO A 32 34.52 1.59 9.42
CA PRO A 32 33.08 1.54 9.48
C PRO A 32 32.56 2.45 10.60
N ILE A 33 31.51 3.21 10.31
CA ILE A 33 30.93 4.15 11.26
C ILE A 33 29.77 3.44 11.97
N LYS A 34 29.91 3.21 13.28
CA LYS A 34 28.83 2.65 14.10
C LYS A 34 27.91 3.78 14.55
N ALA A 35 26.61 3.62 14.35
CA ALA A 35 25.61 4.54 14.89
C ALA A 35 25.51 4.37 16.42
N GLU A 36 25.34 5.48 17.14
CA GLU A 36 25.14 5.46 18.59
C GLU A 36 23.77 4.91 18.98
N GLU A 37 22.76 5.26 18.23
CA GLU A 37 21.40 4.82 18.41
C GLU A 37 20.77 4.56 17.05
N ALA A 38 20.08 3.44 16.91
CA ALA A 38 19.36 3.08 15.70
C ALA A 38 17.98 2.51 16.05
N ARG A 39 16.92 3.05 15.44
CA ARG A 39 15.55 2.61 15.66
C ARG A 39 14.81 2.46 14.36
N MET A 40 14.05 1.38 14.26
CA MET A 40 13.18 1.13 13.11
C MET A 40 11.88 1.91 13.22
N GLN A 41 11.48 2.56 12.13
CA GLN A 41 10.23 3.28 11.97
C GLN A 41 9.47 2.81 10.73
N ILE A 42 8.16 2.91 10.79
CA ILE A 42 7.29 2.68 9.64
C ILE A 42 7.36 3.90 8.73
N ILE A 43 7.49 3.66 7.42
CA ILE A 43 7.47 4.73 6.41
C ILE A 43 6.03 5.05 6.01
N ARG A 44 5.21 4.00 5.83
CA ARG A 44 3.88 4.13 5.25
C ARG A 44 2.84 3.47 6.14
N GLU A 45 2.05 4.32 6.77
CA GLU A 45 0.88 3.94 7.55
C GLU A 45 -0.29 4.78 7.06
N VAL A 46 -1.36 4.13 6.60
CA VAL A 46 -2.49 4.81 5.97
C VAL A 46 -3.78 4.41 6.67
N PRO A 47 -4.48 5.37 7.29
CA PRO A 47 -5.84 5.15 7.77
C PRO A 47 -6.79 5.12 6.57
N ILE A 48 -7.48 4.01 6.39
CA ILE A 48 -8.51 3.83 5.36
C ILE A 48 -9.83 4.34 5.93
N SER A 49 -10.47 5.24 5.20
CA SER A 49 -11.76 5.84 5.51
C SER A 49 -12.78 5.57 4.42
N THR A 50 -14.06 5.81 4.70
CA THR A 50 -15.13 5.76 3.71
C THR A 50 -15.36 7.13 3.08
N GLU A 51 -15.83 7.13 1.84
CA GLU A 51 -16.23 8.36 1.12
C GLU A 51 -17.73 8.68 1.31
N VAL A 52 -18.51 7.72 1.81
CA VAL A 52 -19.96 7.81 1.96
C VAL A 52 -20.37 7.70 3.44
N THR A 53 -21.51 8.32 3.74
CA THR A 53 -22.15 8.15 5.05
C THR A 53 -23.02 6.91 5.02
N GLY A 54 -22.91 6.07 6.05
CA GLY A 54 -23.76 4.88 6.15
C GLY A 54 -23.42 4.02 7.36
N LYS A 55 -24.06 2.84 7.41
CA LYS A 55 -23.76 1.82 8.41
C LYS A 55 -22.77 0.83 7.83
N LEU A 56 -21.71 0.53 8.56
CA LEU A 56 -20.75 -0.50 8.17
C LEU A 56 -21.43 -1.87 8.13
N GLN A 57 -21.36 -2.53 6.99
CA GLN A 57 -21.86 -3.89 6.81
C GLN A 57 -20.77 -4.90 7.09
N THR A 58 -19.61 -4.70 6.47
CA THR A 58 -18.45 -5.59 6.59
C THR A 58 -17.19 -4.78 6.84
N VAL A 59 -16.30 -5.32 7.68
CA VAL A 59 -14.95 -4.82 7.92
C VAL A 59 -14.01 -6.01 7.86
N ASN A 60 -13.16 -6.05 6.85
CA ASN A 60 -12.19 -7.12 6.61
C ASN A 60 -10.74 -6.61 6.73
N PRO A 61 -9.84 -7.42 7.27
CA PRO A 61 -10.09 -8.61 8.07
C PRO A 61 -10.66 -8.20 9.44
N GLY A 62 -11.54 -9.01 10.00
CA GLY A 62 -12.20 -8.72 11.28
C GLY A 62 -11.27 -8.79 12.52
N LYS A 63 -9.95 -8.84 12.34
CA LYS A 63 -8.94 -8.88 13.40
C LYS A 63 -7.71 -8.07 12.99
N GLU A 64 -7.10 -7.41 13.97
CA GLU A 64 -5.80 -6.76 13.84
C GLU A 64 -4.68 -7.80 13.70
N GLY A 65 -3.57 -7.41 13.07
CA GLY A 65 -2.43 -8.30 12.87
C GLY A 65 -2.53 -9.23 11.66
N LEU A 66 -3.58 -9.13 10.85
CA LEU A 66 -3.71 -9.90 9.61
C LEU A 66 -3.16 -9.13 8.41
N TYR A 67 -2.60 -9.87 7.46
CA TYR A 67 -2.05 -9.33 6.23
C TYR A 67 -3.13 -9.26 5.14
N VAL A 68 -3.14 -8.16 4.39
CA VAL A 68 -4.05 -7.93 3.27
C VAL A 68 -3.26 -7.62 2.01
N LYS A 69 -3.81 -7.98 0.87
CA LYS A 69 -3.24 -7.69 -0.45
C LYS A 69 -3.91 -6.49 -1.07
N GLN A 70 -3.19 -5.81 -1.94
CA GLN A 70 -3.76 -4.77 -2.77
C GLN A 70 -4.98 -5.27 -3.53
N GLY A 71 -6.08 -4.52 -3.47
CA GLY A 71 -7.35 -4.89 -4.09
C GLY A 71 -8.26 -5.77 -3.24
N ASP A 72 -7.86 -6.21 -2.06
CA ASP A 72 -8.76 -6.90 -1.14
C ASP A 72 -9.85 -5.93 -0.64
N LEU A 73 -11.10 -6.41 -0.56
CA LEU A 73 -12.20 -5.64 -0.02
C LEU A 73 -12.03 -5.47 1.49
N MET A 74 -11.85 -4.23 1.93
CA MET A 74 -11.61 -3.87 3.32
C MET A 74 -12.87 -3.44 4.05
N ILE A 75 -13.64 -2.59 3.41
CA ILE A 75 -14.81 -1.95 4.03
C ILE A 75 -15.98 -2.03 3.05
N GLU A 76 -17.14 -2.40 3.58
CA GLU A 76 -18.39 -2.35 2.86
C GLU A 76 -19.41 -1.58 3.71
N VAL A 77 -19.98 -0.54 3.11
CA VAL A 77 -21.06 0.25 3.70
C VAL A 77 -22.38 -0.26 3.12
N ALA A 78 -23.45 -0.24 3.91
CA ALA A 78 -24.77 -0.67 3.46
C ALA A 78 -25.21 0.11 2.21
N ASP A 79 -25.43 -0.60 1.12
CA ASP A 79 -25.62 -0.08 -0.23
C ASP A 79 -26.97 -0.44 -0.87
N ASP A 80 -27.90 -0.98 -0.09
CA ASP A 80 -29.21 -1.48 -0.58
C ASP A 80 -29.98 -0.44 -1.40
N LEU A 81 -29.92 0.83 -1.00
CA LEU A 81 -30.61 1.91 -1.70
C LEU A 81 -29.97 2.21 -3.05
N ILE A 82 -28.66 2.42 -3.05
CA ILE A 82 -27.94 2.76 -4.29
C ILE A 82 -27.95 1.61 -5.30
N ARG A 83 -27.95 0.35 -4.85
CA ARG A 83 -28.13 -0.81 -5.73
C ARG A 83 -29.47 -0.79 -6.47
N LYS A 84 -30.55 -0.37 -5.79
CA LYS A 84 -31.87 -0.20 -6.42
C LYS A 84 -31.87 0.95 -7.43
N GLU A 85 -31.20 2.07 -7.11
CA GLU A 85 -31.07 3.19 -8.03
C GLU A 85 -30.27 2.81 -9.29
N VAL A 86 -29.20 2.03 -9.14
CA VAL A 86 -28.42 1.48 -10.27
C VAL A 86 -29.31 0.56 -11.12
N ALA A 87 -30.08 -0.34 -10.49
CA ALA A 87 -30.97 -1.24 -11.22
C ALA A 87 -32.07 -0.47 -11.98
N GLU A 88 -32.61 0.60 -11.41
CA GLU A 88 -33.58 1.47 -12.09
C GLU A 88 -32.92 2.20 -13.28
N ALA A 89 -31.72 2.77 -13.08
CA ALA A 89 -30.98 3.43 -14.16
C ALA A 89 -30.63 2.45 -15.28
N GLN A 90 -30.26 1.21 -14.94
CA GLN A 90 -29.98 0.14 -15.90
C GLN A 90 -31.21 -0.16 -16.76
N MET A 91 -32.40 -0.37 -16.15
CA MET A 91 -33.63 -0.62 -16.91
C MET A 91 -33.98 0.53 -17.86
N LYS A 92 -33.75 1.79 -17.45
CA LYS A 92 -33.95 2.96 -18.29
C LYS A 92 -32.96 3.02 -19.45
N ALA A 93 -31.68 2.79 -19.18
CA ALA A 93 -30.63 2.78 -20.19
C ALA A 93 -30.78 1.65 -21.23
N ASP A 94 -31.27 0.50 -20.81
CA ASP A 94 -31.50 -0.65 -21.70
C ASP A 94 -32.76 -0.49 -22.58
N SER A 95 -33.66 0.43 -22.25
CA SER A 95 -34.87 0.67 -23.03
C SER A 95 -34.53 1.17 -24.43
N VAL A 96 -35.04 0.54 -25.44
CA VAL A 96 -34.91 0.93 -26.86
C VAL A 96 -36.24 1.35 -27.50
N VAL A 97 -37.32 1.34 -26.72
CA VAL A 97 -38.69 1.54 -27.21
C VAL A 97 -38.85 2.87 -27.95
N GLU A 98 -38.31 3.96 -27.40
CA GLU A 98 -38.41 5.28 -28.01
C GLU A 98 -37.64 5.37 -29.33
N ILE A 99 -36.47 4.73 -29.43
CA ILE A 99 -35.72 4.66 -30.65
C ILE A 99 -36.46 3.85 -31.72
N GLU A 100 -36.99 2.67 -31.36
CA GLU A 100 -37.74 1.83 -32.26
C GLU A 100 -38.97 2.59 -32.79
N PHE A 101 -39.71 3.27 -31.90
CA PHE A 101 -40.87 4.09 -32.29
C PHE A 101 -40.44 5.21 -33.27
N ALA A 102 -39.34 5.90 -32.99
CA ALA A 102 -38.84 6.97 -33.86
C ALA A 102 -38.31 6.43 -35.21
N VAL A 103 -37.71 5.23 -35.24
CA VAL A 103 -37.31 4.56 -36.48
C VAL A 103 -38.52 4.20 -37.33
N VAL A 104 -39.55 3.61 -36.77
CA VAL A 104 -40.77 3.26 -37.50
C VAL A 104 -41.49 4.52 -38.02
N ALA A 105 -41.52 5.60 -37.24
CA ALA A 105 -42.08 6.88 -37.67
C ALA A 105 -41.30 7.51 -38.85
N LEU A 106 -39.97 7.37 -38.81
CA LEU A 106 -39.11 7.84 -39.93
C LEU A 106 -39.34 7.02 -41.19
N ASP A 107 -39.30 5.68 -41.05
CA ASP A 107 -39.53 4.74 -42.20
C ASP A 107 -40.86 5.04 -42.90
N LYS A 108 -41.96 5.18 -42.11
CA LYS A 108 -43.24 5.60 -42.65
C LYS A 108 -43.19 6.90 -43.41
N ALA A 109 -42.57 7.96 -42.86
CA ALA A 109 -42.46 9.25 -43.51
C ALA A 109 -41.65 9.22 -44.79
N GLU A 110 -40.58 8.39 -44.86
CA GLU A 110 -39.77 8.18 -46.06
C GLU A 110 -40.53 7.39 -47.12
N VAL A 111 -41.29 6.38 -46.74
CA VAL A 111 -42.16 5.62 -47.68
C VAL A 111 -43.24 6.52 -48.28
N ASP A 112 -43.91 7.35 -47.44
CA ASP A 112 -44.92 8.30 -47.91
C ASP A 112 -44.34 9.33 -48.89
N LEU A 113 -43.14 9.85 -48.59
CA LEU A 113 -42.46 10.77 -49.51
C LEU A 113 -42.15 10.10 -50.83
N LYS A 114 -41.58 8.89 -50.79
CA LYS A 114 -41.24 8.14 -52.02
C LYS A 114 -42.43 7.89 -52.89
N GLN A 115 -43.56 7.42 -52.32
CA GLN A 115 -44.79 7.17 -53.06
C GLN A 115 -45.35 8.46 -53.69
N ARG A 116 -45.36 9.59 -52.97
CA ARG A 116 -45.81 10.86 -53.55
C ARG A 116 -44.93 11.37 -54.67
N VAL A 117 -43.61 11.27 -54.54
CA VAL A 117 -42.66 11.67 -55.58
C VAL A 117 -42.83 10.76 -56.84
N GLU A 118 -42.94 9.43 -56.63
CA GLU A 118 -43.17 8.51 -57.78
C GLU A 118 -44.52 8.77 -58.47
N ALA A 119 -45.58 9.00 -57.73
CA ALA A 119 -46.88 9.32 -58.30
C ALA A 119 -46.86 10.66 -59.02
N ASN A 120 -46.14 11.65 -58.53
CA ASN A 120 -46.03 12.95 -59.19
C ASN A 120 -45.22 12.90 -60.50
N LEU A 121 -44.18 12.07 -60.53
CA LEU A 121 -43.46 11.81 -61.79
C LEU A 121 -44.29 11.17 -62.89
N LYS A 122 -45.27 10.31 -62.54
CA LYS A 122 -46.11 9.56 -63.47
C LYS A 122 -47.37 10.36 -63.86
N TYR A 123 -48.01 11.06 -62.90
CA TYR A 123 -49.34 11.59 -63.10
C TYR A 123 -49.49 13.06 -62.74
N GLN A 124 -48.44 13.77 -62.29
CA GLN A 124 -48.46 15.17 -61.84
C GLN A 124 -49.61 15.42 -60.79
N SER A 125 -49.85 14.45 -59.94
CA SER A 125 -51.00 14.38 -59.04
C SER A 125 -50.88 15.24 -57.77
N PHE A 126 -49.65 15.75 -57.43
CA PHE A 126 -49.39 16.49 -56.23
C PHE A 126 -48.75 17.85 -56.55
N SER A 127 -49.13 18.88 -55.75
CA SER A 127 -48.49 20.19 -55.82
C SER A 127 -47.11 20.19 -55.21
N GLU A 128 -46.25 21.13 -55.61
CA GLU A 128 -44.93 21.32 -55.00
C GLU A 128 -44.97 21.56 -53.48
N ASN A 129 -46.04 22.24 -53.00
CA ASN A 129 -46.23 22.46 -51.57
C ASN A 129 -46.51 21.19 -50.83
N GLU A 130 -47.28 20.23 -51.33
CA GLU A 130 -47.55 18.95 -50.71
C GLU A 130 -46.31 18.06 -50.63
N ILE A 131 -45.50 18.08 -51.69
CA ILE A 131 -44.21 17.36 -51.66
C ILE A 131 -43.26 17.99 -50.60
N ARG A 132 -43.21 19.33 -50.54
CA ARG A 132 -42.39 20.04 -49.53
C ARG A 132 -42.87 19.74 -48.11
N GLN A 133 -44.16 19.69 -47.86
CA GLN A 133 -44.72 19.30 -46.55
C GLN A 133 -44.27 17.88 -46.16
N THR A 134 -44.32 16.93 -47.08
CA THR A 134 -43.85 15.57 -46.80
C THR A 134 -42.33 15.46 -46.57
N GLN A 135 -41.56 16.28 -47.28
CA GLN A 135 -40.12 16.41 -47.03
C GLN A 135 -39.83 16.96 -45.60
N LEU A 136 -40.61 17.97 -45.16
CA LEU A 136 -40.49 18.52 -43.80
C LEU A 136 -40.87 17.48 -42.72
N GLU A 137 -41.88 16.61 -43.01
CA GLU A 137 -42.24 15.52 -42.09
C GLU A 137 -41.11 14.47 -41.95
N VAL A 138 -40.40 14.13 -43.04
CA VAL A 138 -39.22 13.31 -43.01
C VAL A 138 -38.09 13.95 -42.17
N GLN A 139 -37.85 15.25 -42.35
CA GLN A 139 -36.85 15.98 -41.56
C GLN A 139 -37.21 15.99 -40.08
N LYS A 140 -38.49 16.20 -39.72
CA LYS A 140 -39.00 16.17 -38.37
C LYS A 140 -38.80 14.77 -37.72
N SER A 141 -39.14 13.69 -38.48
CA SER A 141 -38.93 12.37 -38.00
C SER A 141 -37.45 11.99 -37.81
N LYS A 142 -36.55 12.50 -38.69
CA LYS A 142 -35.10 12.37 -38.53
C LYS A 142 -34.62 13.11 -37.27
N ALA A 143 -35.09 14.29 -37.01
CA ALA A 143 -34.78 15.03 -35.78
C ALA A 143 -35.29 14.33 -34.53
N SER A 144 -36.50 13.76 -34.61
CA SER A 144 -37.06 12.92 -33.51
C SER A 144 -36.20 11.70 -33.21
N LEU A 145 -35.76 10.97 -34.24
CA LEU A 145 -34.84 9.84 -34.06
C LEU A 145 -33.49 10.28 -33.47
N ALA A 146 -32.94 11.40 -33.93
CA ALA A 146 -31.70 11.94 -33.36
C ALA A 146 -31.86 12.26 -31.88
N LYS A 147 -32.98 12.92 -31.51
CA LYS A 147 -33.31 13.19 -30.11
C LYS A 147 -33.45 11.90 -29.28
N ALA A 148 -34.15 10.88 -29.76
CA ALA A 148 -34.31 9.62 -29.02
C ALA A 148 -32.97 8.92 -28.77
N ARG A 149 -32.02 9.04 -29.71
CA ARG A 149 -30.65 8.54 -29.52
C ARG A 149 -29.86 9.33 -28.49
N GLU A 150 -29.96 10.65 -28.50
CA GLU A 150 -29.35 11.54 -27.53
C GLU A 150 -29.92 11.26 -26.11
N ASP A 151 -31.24 11.13 -25.98
CA ASP A 151 -31.90 10.81 -24.71
C ASP A 151 -31.39 9.45 -24.16
N LYS A 152 -31.19 8.44 -25.02
CA LYS A 152 -30.58 7.16 -24.63
C LYS A 152 -29.14 7.32 -24.15
N GLU A 153 -28.33 8.14 -24.80
CA GLU A 153 -26.97 8.42 -24.39
C GLU A 153 -26.94 9.08 -23.00
N ILE A 154 -27.82 10.03 -22.73
CA ILE A 154 -27.99 10.65 -21.41
C ILE A 154 -28.34 9.61 -20.34
N LEU A 155 -29.25 8.66 -20.65
CA LEU A 155 -29.60 7.59 -19.72
C LEU A 155 -28.41 6.65 -19.45
N SER A 156 -27.58 6.35 -20.45
CA SER A 156 -26.37 5.54 -20.27
C SER A 156 -25.33 6.24 -19.39
N LEU A 157 -25.14 7.55 -19.54
CA LEU A 157 -24.26 8.36 -18.67
C LEU A 157 -24.80 8.45 -17.24
N THR A 158 -26.14 8.48 -17.09
CA THR A 158 -26.79 8.44 -15.78
C THR A 158 -26.51 7.10 -15.07
N LEU A 159 -26.59 5.99 -15.79
CA LEU A 159 -26.25 4.66 -15.28
C LEU A 159 -24.77 4.60 -14.85
N GLU A 160 -23.86 5.10 -15.68
CA GLU A 160 -22.43 5.15 -15.35
C GLU A 160 -22.19 5.93 -14.07
N THR A 161 -22.82 7.09 -13.93
CA THR A 161 -22.74 7.94 -12.73
C THR A 161 -23.25 7.19 -11.49
N LYS A 162 -24.38 6.47 -11.57
CA LYS A 162 -24.91 5.69 -10.47
C LYS A 162 -24.03 4.49 -10.12
N THR A 163 -23.42 3.86 -11.10
CA THR A 163 -22.47 2.77 -10.90
C THR A 163 -21.19 3.26 -10.21
N ALA A 164 -20.68 4.42 -10.61
CA ALA A 164 -19.53 5.05 -9.93
C ALA A 164 -19.87 5.42 -8.48
N GLN A 165 -21.07 5.90 -8.21
CA GLN A 165 -21.55 6.14 -6.84
C GLN A 165 -21.61 4.84 -6.02
N LEU A 166 -22.08 3.74 -6.59
CA LEU A 166 -22.12 2.44 -5.91
C LEU A 166 -20.71 1.95 -5.55
N ALA A 167 -19.71 2.20 -6.42
CA ALA A 167 -18.33 1.80 -6.15
C ALA A 167 -17.76 2.47 -4.89
N GLN A 168 -18.24 3.66 -4.50
CA GLN A 168 -17.79 4.37 -3.29
C GLN A 168 -18.22 3.70 -1.99
N TYR A 169 -19.18 2.76 -2.04
CA TYR A 169 -19.65 1.99 -0.87
C TYR A 169 -18.70 0.83 -0.52
N GLN A 170 -17.77 0.53 -1.40
CA GLN A 170 -16.76 -0.51 -1.21
C GLN A 170 -15.37 0.11 -1.25
N VAL A 171 -14.59 -0.11 -0.21
CA VAL A 171 -13.22 0.39 -0.12
C VAL A 171 -12.26 -0.77 -0.12
N PHE A 172 -11.29 -0.71 -1.03
CA PHE A 172 -10.29 -1.76 -1.24
C PHE A 172 -8.93 -1.33 -0.68
N ALA A 173 -8.09 -2.33 -0.35
CA ALA A 173 -6.73 -2.08 0.10
C ALA A 173 -5.89 -1.43 -1.03
N PRO A 174 -5.27 -0.26 -0.77
CA PRO A 174 -4.49 0.46 -1.79
C PRO A 174 -3.10 -0.16 -2.04
N PHE A 175 -2.61 -0.99 -1.14
CA PHE A 175 -1.33 -1.69 -1.21
C PHE A 175 -1.34 -2.92 -0.29
N ASP A 176 -0.34 -3.78 -0.46
CA ASP A 176 -0.11 -4.94 0.39
C ASP A 176 0.38 -4.50 1.77
N GLY A 177 -0.28 -4.91 2.84
CA GLY A 177 0.09 -4.45 4.17
C GLY A 177 -0.50 -5.24 5.32
N LEU A 178 -0.09 -4.86 6.52
CA LEU A 178 -0.59 -5.40 7.77
C LEU A 178 -1.67 -4.49 8.34
N VAL A 179 -2.81 -5.04 8.74
CA VAL A 179 -3.82 -4.29 9.50
C VAL A 179 -3.30 -4.08 10.92
N THR A 180 -2.97 -2.84 11.25
CA THR A 180 -2.43 -2.49 12.57
C THR A 180 -3.52 -2.08 13.55
N LYS A 181 -4.61 -1.48 13.05
CA LYS A 181 -5.68 -1.01 13.92
C LYS A 181 -7.03 -1.02 13.23
N ILE A 182 -8.07 -1.44 13.96
CA ILE A 182 -9.48 -1.35 13.58
C ILE A 182 -10.14 -0.29 14.46
N HIS A 183 -10.56 0.84 13.86
CA HIS A 183 -11.18 1.96 14.56
C HIS A 183 -12.70 1.83 14.67
N ARG A 184 -13.31 1.15 13.71
CA ARG A 184 -14.77 0.98 13.61
C ARG A 184 -15.13 -0.45 13.28
N TRP A 185 -16.22 -0.92 13.86
CA TRP A 185 -16.69 -2.29 13.72
C TRP A 185 -17.98 -2.37 12.88
N PRO A 186 -18.29 -3.53 12.28
CA PRO A 186 -19.56 -3.75 11.61
C PRO A 186 -20.75 -3.35 12.49
N GLY A 187 -21.74 -2.71 11.88
CA GLY A 187 -22.92 -2.20 12.59
C GLY A 187 -22.81 -0.75 13.08
N GLN A 188 -21.62 -0.17 13.13
CA GLN A 188 -21.45 1.25 13.46
C GLN A 188 -21.69 2.15 12.25
N SER A 189 -22.16 3.37 12.51
CA SER A 189 -22.31 4.41 11.47
C SER A 189 -21.01 5.16 11.30
N VAL A 190 -20.69 5.49 10.04
CA VAL A 190 -19.51 6.24 9.62
C VAL A 190 -19.89 7.44 8.76
N ARG A 191 -18.99 8.42 8.72
CA ARG A 191 -19.06 9.61 7.87
C ARG A 191 -17.83 9.66 6.96
N PRO A 192 -17.90 10.41 5.85
CA PRO A 192 -16.72 10.63 5.00
C PRO A 192 -15.54 11.13 5.81
N GLY A 193 -14.38 10.48 5.63
CA GLY A 193 -13.15 10.81 6.33
C GLY A 193 -12.97 10.14 7.72
N ASP A 194 -13.99 9.49 8.28
CA ASP A 194 -13.82 8.72 9.52
C ASP A 194 -12.88 7.53 9.28
N PRO A 195 -11.78 7.37 10.03
CA PRO A 195 -10.90 6.22 9.89
C PRO A 195 -11.62 4.96 10.37
N VAL A 196 -11.59 3.92 9.56
CA VAL A 196 -12.17 2.61 9.86
C VAL A 196 -11.09 1.58 10.16
N ILE A 197 -10.09 1.48 9.31
CA ILE A 197 -8.96 0.54 9.43
C ILE A 197 -7.67 1.29 9.13
N THR A 198 -6.60 0.97 9.83
CA THR A 198 -5.24 1.43 9.49
C THR A 198 -4.44 0.27 8.93
N ILE A 199 -3.83 0.49 7.75
CA ILE A 199 -2.95 -0.45 7.08
C ILE A 199 -1.53 0.10 7.09
N THR A 200 -0.58 -0.76 7.38
CA THR A 200 0.84 -0.44 7.45
C THR A 200 1.61 -1.28 6.45
N ASP A 201 2.41 -0.61 5.63
CA ASP A 201 3.33 -1.28 4.73
C ASP A 201 4.57 -1.74 5.51
N MET A 202 4.74 -3.06 5.59
CA MET A 202 5.85 -3.68 6.30
C MET A 202 7.00 -4.08 5.36
N SER A 203 6.87 -3.86 4.07
CA SER A 203 7.89 -4.26 3.07
C SER A 203 9.14 -3.38 3.11
N LEU A 204 8.95 -2.11 3.45
CA LEU A 204 10.01 -1.12 3.53
C LEU A 204 9.92 -0.35 4.85
N LEU A 205 10.94 -0.44 5.66
CA LEU A 205 11.05 0.28 6.93
C LEU A 205 12.16 1.33 6.83
N ARG A 206 12.09 2.30 7.72
CA ARG A 206 13.13 3.33 7.89
C ARG A 206 13.89 3.08 9.18
N ALA A 207 15.21 2.96 9.08
CA ALA A 207 16.07 3.03 10.26
C ALA A 207 16.50 4.50 10.45
N VAL A 208 16.20 5.07 11.60
CA VAL A 208 16.69 6.39 11.99
C VAL A 208 17.90 6.18 12.86
N LEU A 209 19.05 6.62 12.35
CA LEU A 209 20.35 6.47 12.99
C LEU A 209 20.79 7.81 13.57
N LYS A 210 21.38 7.78 14.76
CA LYS A 210 22.13 8.91 15.31
C LYS A 210 23.62 8.67 15.11
N VAL A 211 24.26 9.59 14.41
CA VAL A 211 25.69 9.57 14.15
C VAL A 211 26.29 10.87 14.67
N ASP A 212 27.50 10.80 15.22
CA ASP A 212 28.23 11.96 15.70
C ASP A 212 28.43 12.98 14.57
N TYR A 213 28.20 14.26 14.85
CA TYR A 213 28.34 15.34 13.88
C TYR A 213 29.79 15.52 13.40
N GLU A 214 30.77 15.12 14.20
CA GLU A 214 32.18 15.18 13.82
C GLU A 214 32.47 14.36 12.54
N ARG A 215 31.67 13.30 12.31
CA ARG A 215 31.78 12.42 11.14
C ARG A 215 30.93 12.84 9.93
N ARG A 216 30.44 14.07 9.90
CA ARG A 216 29.56 14.56 8.81
C ARG A 216 30.17 14.47 7.42
N GLU A 217 31.51 14.54 7.33
CA GLU A 217 32.23 14.49 6.07
C GLU A 217 32.43 13.06 5.53
N GLU A 218 32.15 12.07 6.35
CA GLU A 218 32.30 10.65 6.03
C GLU A 218 31.00 9.98 5.61
N VAL A 219 29.84 10.65 5.82
CA VAL A 219 28.50 10.07 5.59
C VAL A 219 27.80 10.81 4.47
N PHE A 220 27.37 10.07 3.45
CA PHE A 220 26.70 10.63 2.29
C PHE A 220 25.39 9.91 1.96
N VAL A 221 24.49 10.63 1.30
CA VAL A 221 23.29 10.03 0.72
C VAL A 221 23.70 9.02 -0.36
N GLY A 222 23.11 7.83 -0.30
CA GLY A 222 23.42 6.71 -1.17
C GLY A 222 24.37 5.67 -0.58
N ASP A 223 25.05 5.98 0.53
CA ASP A 223 25.92 5.01 1.18
C ASP A 223 25.13 3.81 1.71
N SER A 224 25.78 2.64 1.69
CA SER A 224 25.17 1.40 2.20
C SER A 224 25.35 1.29 3.72
N VAL A 225 24.29 0.84 4.39
CA VAL A 225 24.25 0.65 5.84
C VAL A 225 23.92 -0.80 6.14
N GLU A 226 24.78 -1.43 6.92
CA GLU A 226 24.55 -2.76 7.45
C GLU A 226 23.81 -2.66 8.77
N ILE A 227 22.62 -3.27 8.86
CA ILE A 227 21.75 -3.25 10.01
C ILE A 227 21.64 -4.66 10.56
N ARG A 228 21.90 -4.82 11.85
CA ARG A 228 21.80 -6.08 12.58
C ARG A 228 20.77 -5.94 13.69
N ILE A 229 19.94 -6.94 13.86
CA ILE A 229 19.00 -6.99 14.98
C ILE A 229 19.83 -7.20 16.26
N ASP A 230 19.71 -6.28 17.20
CA ASP A 230 20.32 -6.44 18.51
C ASP A 230 19.58 -7.49 19.32
N THR A 231 20.03 -8.75 19.19
CA THR A 231 19.50 -9.87 19.98
C THR A 231 20.12 -9.98 21.38
N ALA A 232 21.19 -9.22 21.63
CA ALA A 232 21.85 -9.16 22.95
C ALA A 232 21.21 -8.12 23.89
N GLY A 233 20.24 -7.34 23.38
CA GLY A 233 19.54 -6.33 24.13
C GLY A 233 18.73 -6.94 25.26
N LYS A 234 19.04 -6.50 26.48
CA LYS A 234 18.27 -6.61 27.69
C LYS A 234 16.78 -6.68 27.37
N SER A 235 16.12 -7.75 27.84
CA SER A 235 14.67 -7.82 27.84
C SER A 235 14.15 -6.47 28.34
N ILE A 236 13.52 -5.69 27.46
CA ILE A 236 12.75 -4.51 27.87
C ILE A 236 11.57 -5.09 28.66
N ARG A 237 11.77 -5.32 29.94
CA ARG A 237 10.64 -5.33 30.84
C ARG A 237 10.05 -3.94 30.74
N PRO A 238 8.79 -3.77 30.34
CA PRO A 238 8.10 -2.53 30.61
C PRO A 238 8.26 -2.34 32.12
N GLU A 239 8.82 -1.23 32.51
CA GLU A 239 8.87 -0.81 33.91
C GLU A 239 7.40 -0.80 34.36
N ALA A 240 7.01 -1.90 34.98
CA ALA A 240 5.74 -1.98 35.65
C ALA A 240 5.86 -0.91 36.73
N THR A 241 5.19 0.20 36.50
CA THR A 241 4.82 1.11 37.57
C THR A 241 3.99 0.26 38.51
N ASP A 242 4.67 -0.32 39.50
CA ASP A 242 3.99 -0.96 40.63
C ASP A 242 3.03 0.09 41.18
N PRO A 243 1.72 -0.16 41.22
CA PRO A 243 0.83 0.69 41.99
C PRO A 243 1.27 0.56 43.45
N GLU A 244 1.65 1.68 44.00
CA GLU A 244 1.97 1.83 45.41
C GLU A 244 0.95 1.05 46.23
N PRO A 245 1.36 0.14 47.15
CA PRO A 245 0.39 -0.59 47.96
C PRO A 245 -0.34 0.39 48.87
N ASP A 246 -1.62 0.62 48.60
CA ASP A 246 -2.53 1.40 49.42
C ASP A 246 -2.57 0.76 50.83
N ARG A 247 -1.87 1.40 51.77
CA ARG A 247 -1.92 1.07 53.18
C ARG A 247 -3.25 1.56 53.75
N ARG A 248 -4.31 0.80 53.55
CA ARG A 248 -5.52 0.94 54.40
C ARG A 248 -6.13 -0.42 54.72
N THR A 249 -6.03 -0.66 56.05
CA THR A 249 -6.90 -1.48 56.87
C THR A 249 -6.97 -2.98 56.66
N SER A 250 -6.09 -3.64 57.42
CA SER A 250 -6.38 -4.88 58.09
C SER A 250 -7.61 -4.74 58.99
N ALA A 251 -8.73 -5.29 58.61
CA ALA A 251 -9.81 -5.79 59.46
C ALA A 251 -10.99 -6.19 58.58
N GLU A 252 -11.08 -7.43 58.22
CA GLU A 252 -12.30 -8.22 58.41
C GLU A 252 -12.03 -9.68 58.07
N LYS A 253 -11.94 -10.42 59.11
CA LYS A 253 -11.78 -11.84 59.25
C LYS A 253 -13.12 -12.52 58.98
N ASP A 254 -13.03 -13.67 58.38
CA ASP A 254 -14.04 -14.72 58.40
C ASP A 254 -15.40 -14.47 57.73
N ARG A 255 -15.57 -14.90 56.47
CA ARG A 255 -16.78 -15.64 56.11
C ARG A 255 -16.44 -16.76 55.11
N ASN A 256 -16.62 -17.95 55.65
CA ASN A 256 -16.71 -19.23 54.96
C ASN A 256 -17.73 -19.16 53.82
N VAL A 257 -17.31 -19.43 52.61
CA VAL A 257 -18.19 -19.68 51.47
C VAL A 257 -17.72 -20.96 50.75
N ASP A 258 -17.82 -22.05 51.50
CA ASP A 258 -18.06 -23.36 50.90
C ASP A 258 -19.57 -23.46 50.66
N ASP A 259 -19.98 -23.37 49.46
CA ASP A 259 -21.20 -23.84 48.80
C ASP A 259 -21.60 -22.86 47.72
N VAL A 260 -21.40 -23.22 46.51
CA VAL A 260 -22.19 -23.02 45.31
C VAL A 260 -21.28 -23.09 44.08
N PHE A 261 -20.87 -24.28 43.69
CA PHE A 261 -20.68 -24.64 42.24
C PHE A 261 -20.64 -26.17 42.09
N ARG A 262 -21.83 -26.75 42.15
CA ARG A 262 -22.05 -28.08 41.58
C ARG A 262 -22.05 -27.94 40.07
N VAL A 263 -20.97 -28.32 39.44
CA VAL A 263 -20.89 -28.52 37.99
C VAL A 263 -21.77 -29.72 37.64
N ARG A 264 -22.83 -29.50 36.88
CA ARG A 264 -23.55 -30.57 36.19
C ARG A 264 -22.68 -31.15 35.10
N ASN A 265 -22.35 -32.43 35.23
CA ASN A 265 -21.88 -33.24 34.12
C ASN A 265 -23.01 -33.32 33.09
N VAL A 266 -22.75 -32.86 31.90
CA VAL A 266 -23.57 -33.19 30.72
C VAL A 266 -22.63 -33.86 29.74
N ASP A 267 -22.74 -35.21 29.73
CA ASP A 267 -22.24 -36.04 28.64
C ASP A 267 -23.17 -35.77 27.42
N ASP A 268 -22.70 -34.97 26.46
CA ASP A 268 -23.26 -34.96 25.12
C ASP A 268 -22.09 -34.87 24.10
N PRO A 269 -22.07 -35.75 23.10
CA PRO A 269 -21.01 -35.76 22.11
C PRO A 269 -21.22 -34.69 21.07
N ILE A 270 -20.50 -33.57 21.17
CA ILE A 270 -20.48 -32.55 20.14
C ILE A 270 -19.71 -33.09 18.93
N GLN A 271 -20.41 -33.20 17.84
CA GLN A 271 -19.92 -33.53 16.52
C GLN A 271 -18.74 -32.63 16.14
N ARG A 272 -17.64 -33.24 15.75
CA ARG A 272 -16.46 -32.59 15.19
C ARG A 272 -16.80 -32.07 13.80
N GLY A 273 -16.94 -30.76 13.66
CA GLY A 273 -16.98 -30.07 12.38
C GLY A 273 -15.67 -29.36 12.10
N GLY A 274 -15.03 -29.70 10.97
CA GLY A 274 -14.06 -28.92 10.23
C GLY A 274 -12.65 -28.66 10.80
N PRO A 275 -11.63 -28.62 9.96
CA PRO A 275 -10.27 -28.36 10.41
C PRO A 275 -10.11 -26.89 10.76
N PHE A 276 -10.05 -26.59 12.05
CA PHE A 276 -9.53 -25.33 12.55
C PHE A 276 -8.05 -25.25 12.15
N ALA A 277 -7.71 -24.25 11.33
CA ALA A 277 -6.34 -23.86 11.18
C ALA A 277 -5.77 -23.48 12.56
N PRO A 278 -4.57 -23.94 12.93
CA PRO A 278 -4.00 -23.64 14.24
C PRO A 278 -3.80 -22.12 14.36
N GLU A 279 -4.25 -21.56 15.48
CA GLU A 279 -3.96 -20.19 15.85
C GLU A 279 -2.44 -19.95 15.81
N PRO A 280 -1.98 -18.81 15.25
CA PRO A 280 -0.56 -18.49 15.26
C PRO A 280 -0.12 -18.26 16.71
N VAL A 281 0.56 -19.25 17.27
CA VAL A 281 1.28 -19.08 18.54
C VAL A 281 2.41 -18.09 18.28
N PHE A 282 2.39 -16.93 18.92
CA PHE A 282 3.48 -15.97 18.94
C PHE A 282 4.70 -16.58 19.67
N LEU A 283 5.43 -17.42 18.98
CA LEU A 283 6.77 -17.83 19.40
C LEU A 283 7.74 -16.74 18.93
N ALA A 284 8.58 -16.27 19.85
CA ALA A 284 9.68 -15.36 19.53
C ALA A 284 10.47 -15.88 18.32
N PRO A 285 10.86 -15.04 17.36
CA PRO A 285 11.50 -15.48 16.14
C PRO A 285 12.81 -16.20 16.45
N ALA A 286 12.92 -17.46 15.99
CA ALA A 286 14.21 -18.11 15.92
C ALA A 286 15.05 -17.33 14.89
N VAL A 287 16.07 -16.64 15.36
CA VAL A 287 17.02 -15.90 14.54
C VAL A 287 17.80 -16.91 13.72
N GLU A 288 17.48 -17.04 12.45
CA GLU A 288 18.35 -17.68 11.47
C GLU A 288 19.60 -16.80 11.29
N GLN A 289 20.79 -17.40 11.17
CA GLN A 289 22.11 -16.77 11.25
C GLN A 289 22.45 -15.65 10.25
N ASP A 290 21.49 -15.18 9.46
CA ASP A 290 21.62 -14.08 8.50
C ASP A 290 20.79 -12.85 8.89
N GLY A 291 20.76 -12.47 10.15
CA GLY A 291 20.05 -11.28 10.65
C GLY A 291 20.68 -9.95 10.22
N VAL A 292 21.30 -9.90 9.05
CA VAL A 292 21.91 -8.71 8.46
C VAL A 292 21.01 -8.18 7.35
N PHE A 293 20.62 -6.91 7.48
CA PHE A 293 19.87 -6.17 6.48
C PHE A 293 20.76 -5.08 5.89
N ILE A 294 20.65 -4.88 4.58
CA ILE A 294 21.37 -3.80 3.90
C ILE A 294 20.36 -2.73 3.54
N GLY A 295 20.58 -1.53 4.05
CA GLY A 295 19.80 -0.34 3.72
C GLY A 295 20.64 0.68 2.96
N THR A 296 19.97 1.68 2.41
CA THR A 296 20.59 2.81 1.70
C THR A 296 20.20 4.12 2.38
N ILE A 297 21.13 5.02 2.58
CA ILE A 297 20.90 6.34 3.15
C ILE A 297 20.07 7.18 2.17
N GLU A 298 18.89 7.61 2.61
CA GLU A 298 18.01 8.47 1.83
C GLU A 298 18.18 9.94 2.19
N LEU A 299 18.35 10.23 3.49
CA LEU A 299 18.36 11.61 3.97
C LEU A 299 19.27 11.76 5.19
N ILE A 300 20.00 12.87 5.23
CA ILE A 300 20.87 13.25 6.35
C ILE A 300 20.41 14.62 6.86
N ARG A 301 20.11 14.70 8.15
CA ARG A 301 19.65 15.94 8.81
C ARG A 301 20.49 16.24 10.04
N PRO A 302 21.11 17.41 10.15
CA PRO A 302 21.73 17.83 11.41
C PRO A 302 20.65 18.12 12.46
N LEU A 303 20.82 17.59 13.66
CA LEU A 303 19.91 17.77 14.78
C LEU A 303 20.67 18.12 16.04
N VAL A 304 20.17 19.12 16.79
CA VAL A 304 20.69 19.43 18.13
C VAL A 304 19.80 18.71 19.14
N ASP A 305 20.39 17.80 19.91
CA ASP A 305 19.67 17.18 21.02
C ASP A 305 19.47 18.22 22.14
N GLN A 306 18.22 18.52 22.43
CA GLN A 306 17.86 19.54 23.45
C GLN A 306 18.29 19.16 24.88
N LYS A 307 18.46 17.85 25.14
CA LYS A 307 18.84 17.36 26.48
C LYS A 307 20.35 17.40 26.70
N SER A 308 21.11 16.87 25.74
CA SER A 308 22.57 16.80 25.84
C SER A 308 23.28 18.05 25.31
N LYS A 309 22.57 18.91 24.53
CA LYS A 309 23.10 20.04 23.77
C LYS A 309 24.19 19.63 22.76
N MET A 310 24.30 18.37 22.46
CA MET A 310 25.22 17.84 21.47
C MET A 310 24.56 17.88 20.06
N LEU A 311 25.40 18.06 19.06
CA LEU A 311 25.01 18.08 17.66
C LEU A 311 25.18 16.68 17.08
N TYR A 312 24.11 16.11 16.52
CA TYR A 312 24.11 14.80 15.87
C TYR A 312 23.62 14.90 14.44
N LEU A 313 23.96 13.91 13.64
CA LEU A 313 23.35 13.67 12.35
C LEU A 313 22.25 12.62 12.51
N ASN A 314 21.02 12.98 12.18
CA ASN A 314 19.96 12.00 11.96
C ASN A 314 20.07 11.51 10.52
N VAL A 315 20.38 10.24 10.37
CA VAL A 315 20.52 9.57 9.09
C VAL A 315 19.34 8.65 8.89
N ASP A 316 18.50 8.96 7.91
CA ASP A 316 17.35 8.14 7.53
C ASP A 316 17.78 7.12 6.48
N VAL A 317 17.63 5.84 6.79
CA VAL A 317 18.05 4.73 5.94
C VAL A 317 16.85 3.89 5.56
N ASN A 318 16.60 3.71 4.28
CA ASN A 318 15.57 2.80 3.78
C ASN A 318 16.07 1.36 3.82
N VAL A 319 15.32 0.51 4.48
CA VAL A 319 15.67 -0.88 4.74
C VAL A 319 14.58 -1.79 4.20
N PRO A 320 14.83 -2.55 3.13
CA PRO A 320 13.89 -3.57 2.67
C PRO A 320 13.75 -4.66 3.73
N ASN A 321 12.52 -4.89 4.14
CA ASN A 321 12.19 -5.92 5.13
C ASN A 321 12.00 -7.28 4.44
N ARG A 322 12.17 -8.34 5.19
CA ARG A 322 12.01 -9.72 4.72
C ARG A 322 11.08 -10.49 5.64
N GLN A 323 10.41 -11.47 5.07
CA GLN A 323 9.62 -12.43 5.83
C GLN A 323 10.46 -13.69 6.11
N ASP A 324 10.25 -14.30 7.27
CA ASP A 324 10.80 -15.59 7.59
C ASP A 324 10.07 -16.71 6.81
N LYS A 325 10.51 -17.96 6.96
CA LYS A 325 9.88 -19.13 6.34
C LYS A 325 8.42 -19.39 6.76
N TYR A 326 7.95 -18.68 7.78
CA TYR A 326 6.57 -18.74 8.26
C TYR A 326 5.75 -17.52 7.84
N GLY A 327 6.28 -16.62 7.00
CA GLY A 327 5.61 -15.41 6.54
C GLY A 327 5.59 -14.26 7.55
N ARG A 328 6.39 -14.32 8.63
CA ARG A 328 6.47 -13.26 9.63
C ARG A 328 7.57 -12.25 9.26
N TRP A 329 7.27 -10.99 9.42
CA TRP A 329 8.23 -9.92 9.19
C TRP A 329 9.36 -9.95 10.22
N LEU A 330 10.60 -9.84 9.76
CA LEU A 330 11.79 -9.89 10.62
C LEU A 330 12.06 -8.56 11.32
N LEU A 331 11.84 -7.44 10.65
CA LEU A 331 11.97 -6.12 11.23
C LEU A 331 10.60 -5.57 11.66
N LEU A 332 10.53 -5.06 12.86
CA LEU A 332 9.32 -4.48 13.45
C LEU A 332 9.58 -3.04 13.90
N GLN A 333 8.52 -2.24 13.98
CA GLN A 333 8.59 -0.88 14.51
C GLN A 333 9.11 -0.87 15.94
N GLY A 334 10.01 0.07 16.23
CA GLY A 334 10.58 0.25 17.57
C GLY A 334 11.66 -0.77 17.95
N LEU A 335 11.97 -1.73 17.04
CA LEU A 335 13.04 -2.70 17.30
C LEU A 335 14.38 -1.97 17.41
N PRO A 336 15.15 -2.17 18.50
CA PRO A 336 16.52 -1.68 18.59
C PRO A 336 17.39 -2.49 17.64
N VAL A 337 18.20 -1.78 16.86
CA VAL A 337 19.09 -2.38 15.88
C VAL A 337 20.49 -1.78 16.01
N GLU A 338 21.51 -2.55 15.71
CA GLU A 338 22.86 -2.05 15.51
C GLU A 338 23.03 -1.70 14.03
N ALA A 339 23.47 -0.48 13.74
CA ALA A 339 23.71 -0.02 12.38
C ALA A 339 25.17 0.38 12.18
N THR A 340 25.74 -0.06 11.07
CA THR A 340 27.11 0.25 10.67
C THR A 340 27.10 0.79 9.25
N ILE A 341 27.51 2.05 9.09
CA ILE A 341 27.61 2.70 7.79
C ILE A 341 28.94 2.28 7.14
N LYS A 342 28.84 1.84 5.89
CA LYS A 342 30.00 1.53 5.05
C LYS A 342 30.12 2.63 3.98
N PRO A 343 30.96 3.64 4.19
CA PRO A 343 31.12 4.69 3.20
C PRO A 343 31.66 4.11 1.90
N GLU A 344 31.04 4.48 0.78
CA GLU A 344 31.48 4.06 -0.54
C GLU A 344 32.69 4.89 -0.97
N LYS A 345 33.75 4.23 -1.50
CA LYS A 345 34.92 4.93 -2.03
C LYS A 345 34.48 5.81 -3.21
N ARG A 346 34.44 7.12 -3.00
CA ARG A 346 34.29 8.06 -4.08
C ARG A 346 35.67 8.39 -4.60
N ALA A 347 35.90 8.23 -5.89
CA ALA A 347 37.08 8.76 -6.55
C ALA A 347 37.00 10.29 -6.49
N GLU A 348 38.03 10.93 -5.92
CA GLU A 348 38.22 12.35 -5.98
C GLU A 348 38.36 12.86 -7.43
#